data_509d9331c1bc886edae2cd6b0a03d1b1
#
_entry.id   509d9331c1bc886edae2cd6b0a03d1b1
#
_cell.length_a   1.000
_cell.length_b   1.000
_cell.length_c   1.000
_cell.angle_alpha   90.00
_cell.angle_beta   90.00
_cell.angle_gamma   90.00
#
_symmetry.space_group_name_H-M   'P 1'
#
loop_
_entity.id
_entity.type
_entity.pdbx_description
1 polymer ?
#
loop_
_entity_poly.entity_id
_entity_poly.type
_entity_poly.pdbx_seq_one_letter_code
_entity_poly.pdbx_strand_id
1 'polypeptide(L)'
;IRYKGEMSTFTIDRSPSIVRNMNKCIMCRRCETMCNTIQTVGALTAVNRGFNAAVSTAFERDMAGSTCSYCGQCVSVCPVNALSGRNTQQPVLDALADPTKIVIAQTAPAVRTALGRDFGYEPGTLVTGKMVSALRQLGFDYVFDTDFAADLTIMEEGTELLHRLGSYLNGDKEVKIPLMTSCCP
;
A
#
# COMPACT_ATOMS: atom_id res chain seq x y z
N ILE A 1 -33.76 -30.87 -1.07
CA ILE A 1 -34.27 -29.52 -0.73
C ILE A 1 -33.42 -28.52 -1.50
N ARG A 2 -34.01 -27.86 -2.51
CA ARG A 2 -33.32 -26.74 -3.18
C ARG A 2 -33.51 -25.50 -2.33
N TYR A 3 -32.45 -25.01 -1.72
CA TYR A 3 -32.45 -23.75 -1.02
C TYR A 3 -32.42 -22.62 -2.08
N LYS A 4 -33.47 -21.82 -2.10
CA LYS A 4 -33.50 -20.56 -2.88
C LYS A 4 -33.25 -19.43 -1.89
N GLY A 5 -32.00 -18.95 -1.85
CA GLY A 5 -31.66 -17.75 -1.11
C GLY A 5 -31.34 -16.61 -2.09
N GLU A 6 -31.62 -15.40 -1.69
CA GLU A 6 -31.13 -14.22 -2.39
C GLU A 6 -29.64 -14.01 -2.08
N MET A 7 -28.82 -13.85 -3.12
CA MET A 7 -27.45 -13.45 -2.93
C MET A 7 -27.41 -11.96 -2.62
N SER A 8 -26.74 -11.61 -1.54
CA SER A 8 -26.47 -10.20 -1.21
C SER A 8 -25.52 -9.57 -2.23
N THR A 9 -25.76 -8.31 -2.53
CA THR A 9 -24.87 -7.48 -3.31
C THR A 9 -24.19 -6.47 -2.39
N PHE A 10 -22.87 -6.32 -2.55
CA PHE A 10 -22.07 -5.42 -1.74
C PHE A 10 -21.48 -4.31 -2.60
N THR A 11 -21.42 -3.09 -2.06
CA THR A 11 -20.70 -1.99 -2.69
C THR A 11 -19.21 -2.31 -2.73
N ILE A 12 -18.57 -2.01 -3.85
CA ILE A 12 -17.13 -2.19 -4.00
C ILE A 12 -16.42 -1.00 -3.37
N ASP A 13 -15.66 -1.25 -2.31
CA ASP A 13 -14.78 -0.27 -1.69
C ASP A 13 -13.49 -0.14 -2.52
N ARG A 14 -13.23 1.07 -3.01
CA ARG A 14 -12.04 1.43 -3.80
C ARG A 14 -11.14 2.39 -3.02
N SER A 15 -10.72 1.94 -1.86
CA SER A 15 -9.77 2.68 -1.02
C SER A 15 -8.43 2.92 -1.72
N PRO A 16 -7.56 3.82 -1.22
CA PRO A 16 -6.38 4.29 -1.95
C PRO A 16 -5.50 3.20 -2.57
N SER A 17 -5.24 2.10 -1.86
CA SER A 17 -4.35 1.03 -2.34
C SER A 17 -4.98 -0.38 -2.36
N ILE A 18 -6.10 -0.60 -1.66
CA ILE A 18 -6.78 -1.89 -1.60
C ILE A 18 -8.21 -1.74 -2.13
N VAL A 19 -8.59 -2.65 -3.02
CA VAL A 19 -9.98 -2.81 -3.49
C VAL A 19 -10.62 -3.96 -2.74
N ARG A 20 -11.76 -3.72 -2.10
CA ARG A 20 -12.55 -4.72 -1.39
C ARG A 20 -13.87 -4.96 -2.13
N ASN A 21 -14.01 -6.16 -2.70
CA ASN A 21 -15.20 -6.60 -3.42
C ASN A 21 -15.78 -7.84 -2.74
N MET A 22 -16.70 -7.63 -1.82
CA MET A 22 -17.31 -8.73 -1.05
C MET A 22 -18.25 -9.60 -1.86
N ASN A 23 -18.67 -9.21 -3.06
CA ASN A 23 -19.41 -10.10 -3.97
C ASN A 23 -18.61 -11.35 -4.38
N LYS A 24 -17.28 -11.32 -4.23
CA LYS A 24 -16.40 -12.47 -4.46
C LYS A 24 -16.07 -13.26 -3.18
N CYS A 25 -16.48 -12.77 -2.02
CA CYS A 25 -16.06 -13.33 -0.73
C CYS A 25 -16.71 -14.67 -0.45
N ILE A 26 -15.91 -15.67 -0.06
CA ILE A 26 -16.39 -17.00 0.38
C ILE A 26 -16.42 -17.14 1.90
N MET A 27 -16.32 -16.05 2.64
CA MET A 27 -16.35 -16.01 4.10
C MET A 27 -15.35 -16.93 4.81
N CYS A 28 -14.18 -17.17 4.21
CA CYS A 28 -13.12 -17.99 4.81
C CYS A 28 -12.40 -17.31 5.99
N ARG A 29 -12.58 -16.01 6.18
CA ARG A 29 -12.07 -15.18 7.30
C ARG A 29 -10.53 -15.15 7.45
N ARG A 30 -9.75 -15.64 6.48
CA ARG A 30 -8.28 -15.59 6.52
C ARG A 30 -7.74 -14.16 6.64
N CYS A 31 -8.37 -13.22 5.92
CA CYS A 31 -8.00 -11.80 5.97
C CYS A 31 -8.25 -11.18 7.35
N GLU A 32 -9.32 -11.58 8.03
CA GLU A 32 -9.62 -11.15 9.40
C GLU A 32 -8.55 -11.67 10.38
N THR A 33 -8.23 -12.97 10.33
CA THR A 33 -7.17 -13.56 11.17
C THR A 33 -5.83 -12.88 10.91
N MET A 34 -5.49 -12.66 9.64
CA MET A 34 -4.25 -11.96 9.27
C MET A 34 -4.24 -10.53 9.84
N CYS A 35 -5.34 -9.78 9.69
CA CYS A 35 -5.44 -8.40 10.16
C CYS A 35 -5.41 -8.28 11.68
N ASN A 36 -6.14 -9.18 12.38
CA ASN A 36 -6.36 -9.03 13.82
C ASN A 36 -5.28 -9.74 14.65
N THR A 37 -4.87 -10.95 14.22
CA THR A 37 -3.97 -11.80 15.02
C THR A 37 -2.51 -11.61 14.64
N ILE A 38 -2.21 -11.52 13.34
CA ILE A 38 -0.83 -11.44 12.86
C ILE A 38 -0.36 -9.99 12.81
N GLN A 39 -1.13 -9.12 12.15
CA GLN A 39 -0.79 -7.71 11.98
C GLN A 39 -1.23 -6.84 13.15
N THR A 40 -2.15 -7.31 13.97
CA THR A 40 -2.71 -6.59 15.14
C THR A 40 -3.33 -5.23 14.83
N VAL A 41 -3.70 -4.97 13.56
CA VAL A 41 -4.31 -3.71 13.12
C VAL A 41 -5.78 -3.61 13.49
N GLY A 42 -6.51 -4.74 13.47
CA GLY A 42 -7.90 -4.81 13.89
C GLY A 42 -8.90 -4.10 12.96
N ALA A 43 -8.55 -3.94 11.68
CA ALA A 43 -9.42 -3.21 10.74
C ALA A 43 -10.55 -4.07 10.14
N LEU A 44 -10.37 -5.39 10.04
CA LEU A 44 -11.31 -6.30 9.40
C LEU A 44 -11.96 -7.25 10.39
N THR A 45 -13.28 -7.42 10.29
CA THR A 45 -14.04 -8.38 11.09
C THR A 45 -15.22 -8.91 10.29
N ALA A 46 -15.75 -10.07 10.71
CA ALA A 46 -17.00 -10.57 10.16
C ALA A 46 -18.17 -9.70 10.66
N VAL A 47 -19.00 -9.23 9.73
CA VAL A 47 -20.18 -8.43 10.01
C VAL A 47 -21.42 -9.11 9.44
N ASN A 48 -22.58 -8.74 9.97
CA ASN A 48 -23.89 -9.26 9.57
C ASN A 48 -24.08 -10.78 9.76
N ARG A 49 -25.18 -11.33 9.27
CA ARG A 49 -25.54 -12.76 9.41
C ARG A 49 -26.22 -13.28 8.15
N GLY A 50 -26.25 -14.60 8.02
CA GLY A 50 -26.92 -15.28 6.91
C GLY A 50 -26.33 -14.84 5.56
N PHE A 51 -27.18 -14.56 4.60
CA PHE A 51 -26.76 -14.18 3.26
C PHE A 51 -26.08 -12.80 3.18
N ASN A 52 -26.28 -11.96 4.19
CA ASN A 52 -25.65 -10.64 4.28
C ASN A 52 -24.28 -10.66 4.99
N ALA A 53 -23.84 -11.85 5.44
CA ALA A 53 -22.54 -11.95 6.10
C ALA A 53 -21.40 -11.56 5.16
N ALA A 54 -20.50 -10.71 5.64
CA ALA A 54 -19.31 -10.27 4.92
C ALA A 54 -18.16 -10.05 5.88
N VAL A 55 -16.94 -9.98 5.35
CA VAL A 55 -15.80 -9.45 6.10
C VAL A 55 -15.67 -7.96 5.75
N SER A 56 -15.81 -7.11 6.74
CA SER A 56 -15.84 -5.65 6.56
C SER A 56 -15.10 -4.94 7.67
N THR A 57 -15.00 -3.66 7.56
CA THR A 57 -14.56 -2.73 8.61
C THR A 57 -15.71 -2.45 9.57
N ALA A 58 -15.43 -1.86 10.72
CA ALA A 58 -16.48 -1.44 11.67
C ALA A 58 -17.49 -0.52 10.98
N PHE A 59 -18.79 -0.80 11.21
CA PHE A 59 -19.91 -0.08 10.62
C PHE A 59 -19.93 -0.08 9.09
N GLU A 60 -19.30 -1.08 8.46
CA GLU A 60 -19.22 -1.24 7.00
C GLU A 60 -18.67 -0.03 6.26
N ARG A 61 -17.84 0.77 6.93
CA ARG A 61 -17.14 1.92 6.31
C ARG A 61 -16.15 1.44 5.26
N ASP A 62 -15.75 2.34 4.39
CA ASP A 62 -14.62 2.10 3.52
C ASP A 62 -13.32 1.90 4.33
N MET A 63 -12.38 1.14 3.79
CA MET A 63 -11.10 0.89 4.47
C MET A 63 -10.35 2.19 4.77
N ALA A 64 -10.52 3.22 3.93
CA ALA A 64 -9.97 4.56 4.15
C ALA A 64 -10.52 5.26 5.41
N GLY A 65 -11.73 4.92 5.82
CA GLY A 65 -12.39 5.46 7.04
C GLY A 65 -12.19 4.59 8.28
N SER A 66 -11.28 3.60 8.24
CA SER A 66 -11.01 2.66 9.32
C SER A 66 -9.59 2.79 9.86
N THR A 67 -9.22 1.92 10.80
CA THR A 67 -7.85 1.81 11.35
C THR A 67 -6.86 1.13 10.39
N CYS A 68 -7.25 0.87 9.15
CA CYS A 68 -6.42 0.16 8.18
C CYS A 68 -5.12 0.92 7.87
N SER A 69 -3.97 0.26 8.03
CA SER A 69 -2.64 0.77 7.69
C SER A 69 -2.22 0.48 6.24
N TYR A 70 -3.09 -0.14 5.45
CA TYR A 70 -2.81 -0.55 4.05
C TYR A 70 -1.61 -1.50 3.88
N CYS A 71 -1.25 -2.28 4.88
CA CYS A 71 -0.13 -3.22 4.84
C CYS A 71 -0.24 -4.33 3.77
N GLY A 72 -1.43 -4.55 3.17
CA GLY A 72 -1.67 -5.49 2.08
C GLY A 72 -1.71 -6.97 2.47
N GLN A 73 -1.46 -7.33 3.73
CA GLN A 73 -1.39 -8.74 4.14
C GLN A 73 -2.73 -9.48 3.98
N CYS A 74 -3.85 -8.78 4.09
CA CYS A 74 -5.17 -9.34 3.81
C CYS A 74 -5.35 -9.70 2.32
N VAL A 75 -4.69 -8.99 1.42
CA VAL A 75 -4.69 -9.27 -0.02
C VAL A 75 -3.94 -10.58 -0.29
N SER A 76 -2.76 -10.76 0.29
CA SER A 76 -1.91 -11.94 0.05
C SER A 76 -2.53 -13.26 0.49
N VAL A 77 -3.46 -13.25 1.46
CA VAL A 77 -4.14 -14.45 1.97
C VAL A 77 -5.54 -14.67 1.38
N CYS A 78 -6.03 -13.77 0.51
CA CYS A 78 -7.36 -13.88 -0.07
C CYS A 78 -7.38 -14.86 -1.26
N PRO A 79 -8.01 -16.05 -1.14
CA PRO A 79 -7.95 -17.08 -2.19
C PRO A 79 -8.80 -16.77 -3.41
N VAL A 80 -9.74 -15.83 -3.30
CA VAL A 80 -10.73 -15.51 -4.34
C VAL A 80 -10.62 -14.08 -4.86
N ASN A 81 -9.55 -13.38 -4.51
CA ASN A 81 -9.32 -12.00 -4.91
C ASN A 81 -10.49 -11.04 -4.59
N ALA A 82 -11.18 -11.30 -3.46
CA ALA A 82 -12.18 -10.38 -2.91
C ALA A 82 -11.50 -9.12 -2.32
N LEU A 83 -10.26 -9.28 -1.86
CA LEU A 83 -9.33 -8.19 -1.55
C LEU A 83 -8.20 -8.23 -2.58
N SER A 84 -7.94 -7.13 -3.21
CA SER A 84 -6.90 -6.99 -4.24
C SER A 84 -6.20 -5.64 -4.14
N GLY A 85 -4.96 -5.57 -4.63
CA GLY A 85 -4.29 -4.30 -4.82
C GLY A 85 -5.00 -3.46 -5.88
N ARG A 86 -5.02 -2.15 -5.69
CA ARG A 86 -5.55 -1.23 -6.69
C ARG A 86 -4.58 -1.18 -7.88
N ASN A 87 -5.07 -1.50 -9.05
CA ASN A 87 -4.29 -1.33 -10.28
C ASN A 87 -4.31 0.14 -10.71
N THR A 88 -3.14 0.75 -10.80
CA THR A 88 -2.93 2.14 -11.21
C THR A 88 -2.15 2.26 -12.53
N GLN A 89 -1.98 1.17 -13.28
CA GLN A 89 -1.24 1.18 -14.54
C GLN A 89 -1.89 2.08 -15.58
N GLN A 90 -3.20 2.00 -15.77
CA GLN A 90 -3.89 2.80 -16.79
C GLN A 90 -3.73 4.32 -16.57
N PRO A 91 -3.92 4.87 -15.37
CA PRO A 91 -3.63 6.28 -15.11
C PRO A 91 -2.20 6.72 -15.44
N VAL A 92 -1.21 5.83 -15.24
CA VAL A 92 0.18 6.12 -15.60
C VAL A 92 0.35 6.13 -17.14
N LEU A 93 -0.20 5.14 -17.84
CA LEU A 93 -0.17 5.09 -19.31
C LEU A 93 -0.87 6.30 -19.93
N ASP A 94 -2.01 6.71 -19.38
CA ASP A 94 -2.73 7.91 -19.82
C ASP A 94 -1.90 9.19 -19.60
N ALA A 95 -1.17 9.26 -18.48
CA ALA A 95 -0.28 10.38 -18.19
C ALA A 95 0.93 10.41 -19.14
N LEU A 96 1.53 9.26 -19.44
CA LEU A 96 2.64 9.15 -20.39
C LEU A 96 2.24 9.48 -21.83
N ALA A 97 0.96 9.26 -22.19
CA ALA A 97 0.42 9.61 -23.49
C ALA A 97 0.06 11.08 -23.64
N ASP A 98 0.00 11.84 -22.55
CA ASP A 98 -0.38 13.26 -22.53
C ASP A 98 0.86 14.17 -22.61
N PRO A 99 1.13 14.82 -23.77
CA PRO A 99 2.34 15.61 -23.96
C PRO A 99 2.38 16.89 -23.10
N THR A 100 1.30 17.24 -22.41
CA THR A 100 1.25 18.41 -21.52
C THR A 100 1.73 18.10 -20.10
N LYS A 101 1.96 16.83 -19.79
CA LYS A 101 2.37 16.37 -18.45
C LYS A 101 3.85 16.00 -18.41
N ILE A 102 4.48 16.36 -17.32
CA ILE A 102 5.80 15.86 -16.93
C ILE A 102 5.56 14.65 -16.03
N VAL A 103 6.00 13.47 -16.44
CA VAL A 103 5.79 12.23 -15.69
C VAL A 103 7.10 11.79 -15.05
N ILE A 104 7.08 11.71 -13.73
CA ILE A 104 8.24 11.40 -12.91
C ILE A 104 8.06 10.02 -12.27
N ALA A 105 9.08 9.19 -12.32
CA ALA A 105 9.13 7.93 -11.59
C ALA A 105 10.15 8.00 -10.44
N GLN A 106 9.76 7.49 -9.28
CA GLN A 106 10.67 7.15 -8.19
C GLN A 106 10.58 5.64 -7.96
N THR A 107 11.72 4.96 -7.94
CA THR A 107 11.76 3.50 -7.87
C THR A 107 11.86 3.01 -6.45
N ALA A 108 11.01 2.03 -6.06
CA ALA A 108 11.16 1.36 -4.77
C ALA A 108 12.44 0.49 -4.76
N PRO A 109 13.20 0.45 -3.65
CA PRO A 109 14.46 -0.31 -3.56
C PRO A 109 14.32 -1.79 -3.89
N ALA A 110 13.22 -2.44 -3.51
CA ALA A 110 12.98 -3.86 -3.75
C ALA A 110 12.80 -4.21 -5.24
N VAL A 111 12.33 -3.29 -6.06
CA VAL A 111 12.05 -3.56 -7.48
C VAL A 111 13.34 -3.91 -8.24
N ARG A 112 14.45 -3.25 -7.94
CA ARG A 112 15.74 -3.50 -8.60
C ARG A 112 16.29 -4.91 -8.41
N THR A 113 15.89 -5.59 -7.31
CA THR A 113 16.31 -6.95 -7.00
C THR A 113 15.33 -8.02 -7.49
N ALA A 114 14.04 -7.67 -7.59
CA ALA A 114 12.98 -8.57 -8.02
C ALA A 114 12.79 -8.60 -9.53
N LEU A 115 12.90 -7.44 -10.19
CA LEU A 115 12.59 -7.26 -11.61
C LEU A 115 13.44 -8.14 -12.53
N GLY A 116 14.71 -8.37 -12.18
CA GLY A 116 15.63 -9.18 -13.00
C GLY A 116 15.11 -10.59 -13.26
N ARG A 117 14.45 -11.20 -12.28
CA ARG A 117 13.89 -12.54 -12.39
C ARG A 117 12.83 -12.66 -13.52
N ASP A 118 12.00 -11.64 -13.68
CA ASP A 118 10.94 -11.63 -14.69
C ASP A 118 11.51 -11.56 -16.12
N PHE A 119 12.78 -11.13 -16.25
CA PHE A 119 13.53 -11.07 -17.50
C PHE A 119 14.60 -12.16 -17.65
N GLY A 120 14.50 -13.23 -16.86
CA GLY A 120 15.37 -14.41 -16.97
C GLY A 120 16.77 -14.25 -16.36
N TYR A 121 17.00 -13.25 -15.53
CA TYR A 121 18.24 -13.15 -14.74
C TYR A 121 18.18 -14.04 -13.49
N GLU A 122 19.34 -14.40 -12.98
CA GLU A 122 19.42 -15.11 -11.72
C GLU A 122 18.78 -14.31 -10.57
N PRO A 123 18.08 -14.99 -9.62
CA PRO A 123 17.47 -14.30 -8.48
C PRO A 123 18.50 -13.46 -7.71
N GLY A 124 18.12 -12.22 -7.40
CA GLY A 124 18.98 -11.28 -6.68
C GLY A 124 19.95 -10.48 -7.56
N THR A 125 19.96 -10.68 -8.87
CA THR A 125 20.75 -9.86 -9.79
C THR A 125 20.29 -8.41 -9.74
N LEU A 126 21.21 -7.48 -9.47
CA LEU A 126 20.91 -6.05 -9.47
C LEU A 126 20.74 -5.52 -10.89
N VAL A 127 19.56 -5.03 -11.19
CA VAL A 127 19.21 -4.49 -12.53
C VAL A 127 18.92 -3.00 -12.51
N THR A 128 19.44 -2.26 -11.54
CA THR A 128 19.14 -0.82 -11.32
C THR A 128 19.30 0.01 -12.60
N GLY A 129 20.45 -0.06 -13.27
CA GLY A 129 20.67 0.71 -14.50
C GLY A 129 19.75 0.33 -15.64
N LYS A 130 19.44 -0.98 -15.78
CA LYS A 130 18.51 -1.49 -16.80
C LYS A 130 17.08 -1.04 -16.50
N MET A 131 16.66 -1.05 -15.25
CA MET A 131 15.35 -0.56 -14.81
C MET A 131 15.18 0.93 -15.13
N VAL A 132 16.17 1.76 -14.81
CA VAL A 132 16.15 3.20 -15.14
C VAL A 132 16.08 3.42 -16.65
N SER A 133 16.86 2.66 -17.44
CA SER A 133 16.80 2.73 -18.90
C SER A 133 15.45 2.33 -19.45
N ALA A 134 14.84 1.27 -18.91
CA ALA A 134 13.51 0.82 -19.31
C ALA A 134 12.44 1.88 -19.02
N LEU A 135 12.46 2.49 -17.83
CA LEU A 135 11.52 3.56 -17.49
C LEU A 135 11.65 4.77 -18.43
N ARG A 136 12.87 5.17 -18.78
CA ARG A 136 13.09 6.23 -19.77
C ARG A 136 12.58 5.85 -21.15
N GLN A 137 12.75 4.60 -21.57
CA GLN A 137 12.23 4.11 -22.85
C GLN A 137 10.69 4.04 -22.86
N LEU A 138 10.06 3.82 -21.70
CA LEU A 138 8.60 3.89 -21.56
C LEU A 138 8.04 5.31 -21.66
N GLY A 139 8.90 6.35 -21.62
CA GLY A 139 8.49 7.74 -21.78
C GLY A 139 8.43 8.55 -20.50
N PHE A 140 8.97 8.07 -19.38
CA PHE A 140 9.11 8.90 -18.19
C PHE A 140 10.14 10.00 -18.41
N ASP A 141 9.78 11.24 -18.11
CA ASP A 141 10.66 12.40 -18.29
C ASP A 141 11.83 12.37 -17.29
N TYR A 142 11.55 12.01 -16.04
CA TYR A 142 12.56 11.89 -14.99
C TYR A 142 12.40 10.58 -14.22
N VAL A 143 13.52 9.99 -13.87
CA VAL A 143 13.60 8.78 -13.03
C VAL A 143 14.56 9.05 -11.89
N PHE A 144 14.02 9.05 -10.67
CA PHE A 144 14.80 9.30 -9.45
C PHE A 144 15.02 8.00 -8.67
N ASP A 145 16.17 7.93 -8.02
CA ASP A 145 16.49 6.84 -7.12
C ASP A 145 15.98 7.14 -5.70
N THR A 146 15.37 6.15 -5.08
CA THR A 146 14.93 6.24 -3.68
C THR A 146 16.10 6.36 -2.72
N ASP A 147 17.30 5.83 -3.03
CA ASP A 147 18.47 5.99 -2.18
C ASP A 147 18.87 7.47 -2.07
N PHE A 148 18.84 8.21 -3.19
CA PHE A 148 19.05 9.66 -3.15
C PHE A 148 17.98 10.39 -2.32
N ALA A 149 16.71 9.99 -2.47
CA ALA A 149 15.63 10.57 -1.68
C ALA A 149 15.77 10.24 -0.18
N ALA A 150 16.29 9.06 0.15
CA ALA A 150 16.59 8.68 1.53
C ALA A 150 17.70 9.53 2.15
N ASP A 151 18.75 9.86 1.39
CA ASP A 151 19.80 10.78 1.86
C ASP A 151 19.24 12.17 2.19
N LEU A 152 18.35 12.71 1.33
CA LEU A 152 17.65 13.97 1.61
C LEU A 152 16.77 13.86 2.88
N THR A 153 16.04 12.76 3.04
CA THR A 153 15.20 12.51 4.21
C THR A 153 16.04 12.50 5.50
N ILE A 154 17.20 11.84 5.48
CA ILE A 154 18.14 11.83 6.63
C ILE A 154 18.60 13.26 7.00
N MET A 155 18.87 14.09 6.02
CA MET A 155 19.26 15.48 6.26
C MET A 155 18.12 16.28 6.92
N GLU A 156 16.91 16.17 6.41
CA GLU A 156 15.73 16.88 6.94
C GLU A 156 15.35 16.38 8.34
N GLU A 157 15.21 15.08 8.52
CA GLU A 157 14.84 14.48 9.82
C GLU A 157 15.92 14.68 10.86
N GLY A 158 17.20 14.61 10.47
CA GLY A 158 18.35 14.91 11.35
C GLY A 158 18.34 16.37 11.81
N THR A 159 18.05 17.29 10.91
CA THR A 159 17.90 18.71 11.23
C THR A 159 16.73 18.96 12.19
N GLU A 160 15.58 18.34 11.92
CA GLU A 160 14.41 18.41 12.81
C GLU A 160 14.74 17.87 14.20
N LEU A 161 15.42 16.71 14.29
CA LEU A 161 15.83 16.13 15.56
C LEU A 161 16.72 17.08 16.35
N LEU A 162 17.72 17.70 15.72
CA LEU A 162 18.61 18.65 16.36
C LEU A 162 17.86 19.88 16.91
N HIS A 163 16.92 20.41 16.13
CA HIS A 163 16.05 21.52 16.58
C HIS A 163 15.19 21.12 17.76
N ARG A 164 14.51 19.97 17.69
CA ARG A 164 13.68 19.45 18.80
C ARG A 164 14.52 19.21 20.06
N LEU A 165 15.70 18.59 19.91
CA LEU A 165 16.58 18.33 21.05
C LEU A 165 17.08 19.65 21.69
N GLY A 166 17.45 20.64 20.89
CA GLY A 166 17.83 21.95 21.39
C GLY A 166 16.71 22.63 22.18
N SER A 167 15.49 22.63 21.66
CA SER A 167 14.32 23.18 22.35
C SER A 167 14.01 22.42 23.65
N TYR A 168 14.05 21.09 23.62
CA TYR A 168 13.84 20.25 24.80
C TYR A 168 14.86 20.54 25.91
N LEU A 169 16.14 20.63 25.58
CA LEU A 169 17.23 20.93 26.54
C LEU A 169 17.11 22.35 27.10
N ASN A 170 16.52 23.27 26.34
CA ASN A 170 16.23 24.63 26.81
C ASN A 170 14.95 24.71 27.67
N GLY A 171 14.30 23.57 27.96
CA GLY A 171 13.15 23.50 28.88
C GLY A 171 11.78 23.68 28.20
N ASP A 172 11.69 23.64 26.89
CA ASP A 172 10.41 23.68 26.16
C ASP A 172 9.67 22.35 26.37
N LYS A 173 8.57 22.41 27.13
CA LYS A 173 7.74 21.23 27.44
C LYS A 173 6.75 20.82 26.36
N GLU A 174 6.55 21.67 25.38
CA GLU A 174 5.67 21.35 24.23
C GLU A 174 6.35 20.42 23.22
N VAL A 175 7.67 20.34 23.26
CA VAL A 175 8.45 19.47 22.38
C VAL A 175 8.30 18.01 22.79
N LYS A 176 7.85 17.18 21.86
CA LYS A 176 7.67 15.73 22.06
C LYS A 176 8.92 14.97 21.63
N ILE A 177 9.44 14.15 22.53
CA ILE A 177 10.51 13.18 22.29
C ILE A 177 10.01 11.81 22.77
N PRO A 178 10.37 10.69 22.10
CA PRO A 178 11.27 10.57 20.94
C PRO A 178 10.63 11.03 19.62
N LEU A 179 11.47 11.38 18.65
CA LEU A 179 11.08 11.54 17.26
C LEU A 179 11.01 10.15 16.62
N MET A 180 9.83 9.77 16.13
CA MET A 180 9.64 8.52 15.41
C MET A 180 9.49 8.84 13.93
N THR A 181 10.29 8.22 13.09
CA THR A 181 10.28 8.41 11.64
C THR A 181 10.09 7.08 10.93
N SER A 182 9.50 7.09 9.76
CA SER A 182 9.35 5.91 8.92
C SER A 182 9.18 6.31 7.46
N CYS A 183 9.91 5.68 6.57
CA CYS A 183 9.73 5.82 5.12
C CYS A 183 8.60 4.91 4.57
N CYS A 184 8.11 3.98 5.38
CA CYS A 184 7.06 3.02 5.02
C CYS A 184 5.92 3.08 6.04
N PRO A 185 4.65 3.02 5.59
CA PRO A 185 3.49 2.94 6.49
C PRO A 185 3.43 1.63 7.27
#